data_917e90a466c3e375ce81a8c3ac254804
#
_entry.id   917e90a466c3e375ce81a8c3ac254804
#
_cell.length_a   1.000
_cell.length_b   1.000
_cell.length_c   1.000
_cell.angle_alpha   90.00
_cell.angle_beta   90.00
_cell.angle_gamma   90.00
#
_symmetry.space_group_name_H-M   'P 1'
#
loop_
_entity.id
_entity.type
_entity.pdbx_description
1 polymer ?
#
loop_
_entity_poly.entity_id
_entity_poly.type
_entity_poly.pdbx_seq_one_letter_code
_entity_poly.pdbx_strand_id
1 'polypeptide(L)'
;DFGERRVHPTAGIIAIGARMPLVAFNVNLDTDNVEIAKSIAKAIRGSSGGFKYCKAIGLLLEDRNVAQVSMNMVNYEGTPLYYAYEMIRALADRWGVRIIGTELVGLTPAKALVDCAEYYLKLENFDCHKQVMEYHLVGME
;
A
#
# COMPACT_ATOMS: atom_id res chain seq x y z
N ASP A 1 -5.53 17.52 -21.02
CA ASP A 1 -5.69 18.56 -20.04
C ASP A 1 -6.44 19.74 -20.67
N PHE A 2 -7.11 20.54 -19.87
CA PHE A 2 -7.98 21.62 -20.34
C PHE A 2 -7.35 22.98 -20.00
N GLY A 3 -7.57 23.97 -20.88
CA GLY A 3 -7.09 25.34 -20.69
C GLY A 3 -5.79 25.64 -21.44
N GLU A 4 -5.28 26.85 -21.26
CA GLU A 4 -4.03 27.29 -21.83
C GLU A 4 -2.83 26.61 -21.14
N ARG A 5 -1.71 26.42 -21.88
CA ARG A 5 -0.45 25.84 -21.35
C ARG A 5 0.33 26.84 -20.49
N ARG A 6 -0.37 27.48 -19.55
CA ARG A 6 0.25 28.37 -18.55
C ARG A 6 -0.47 28.22 -17.21
N VAL A 7 0.28 28.42 -16.14
CA VAL A 7 -0.29 28.46 -14.79
C VAL A 7 -1.16 29.71 -14.69
N HIS A 8 -2.39 29.53 -14.20
CA HIS A 8 -3.28 30.68 -13.96
C HIS A 8 -2.67 31.58 -12.87
N PRO A 9 -2.59 32.91 -13.07
CA PRO A 9 -1.82 33.80 -12.20
C PRO A 9 -2.33 33.88 -10.76
N THR A 10 -3.62 33.61 -10.54
CA THR A 10 -4.24 33.67 -9.19
C THR A 10 -4.77 32.33 -8.71
N ALA A 11 -5.27 31.46 -9.59
CA ALA A 11 -5.87 30.17 -9.23
C ALA A 11 -4.89 28.98 -9.27
N GLY A 12 -3.71 29.15 -9.87
CA GLY A 12 -2.75 28.08 -9.99
C GLY A 12 -3.20 26.93 -10.92
N ILE A 13 -2.96 25.69 -10.49
CA ILE A 13 -3.34 24.46 -11.20
C ILE A 13 -4.13 23.57 -10.26
N ILE A 14 -5.20 22.96 -10.78
CA ILE A 14 -6.01 22.00 -10.06
C ILE A 14 -5.87 20.63 -10.74
N ALA A 15 -5.47 19.61 -9.98
CA ALA A 15 -5.51 18.22 -10.43
C ALA A 15 -6.85 17.59 -10.06
N ILE A 16 -7.59 17.11 -11.06
CA ILE A 16 -8.88 16.44 -10.88
C ILE A 16 -8.74 14.99 -11.37
N GLY A 17 -9.21 14.04 -10.57
CA GLY A 17 -9.22 12.63 -10.94
C GLY A 17 -10.27 11.84 -10.18
N ALA A 18 -10.70 10.72 -10.77
CA ALA A 18 -11.55 9.74 -10.11
C ALA A 18 -10.79 8.42 -9.99
N ARG A 19 -10.84 7.79 -8.83
CA ARG A 19 -10.20 6.49 -8.56
C ARG A 19 -10.97 5.72 -7.49
N MET A 20 -10.74 4.42 -7.43
CA MET A 20 -11.17 3.62 -6.30
C MET A 20 -10.54 4.13 -4.97
N PRO A 21 -11.16 3.87 -3.82
CA PRO A 21 -10.52 4.09 -2.53
C PRO A 21 -9.13 3.45 -2.52
N LEU A 22 -8.09 4.24 -2.23
CA LEU A 22 -6.76 3.67 -2.06
C LEU A 22 -6.58 3.18 -0.63
N VAL A 23 -5.69 2.22 -0.46
CA VAL A 23 -5.20 1.81 0.85
C VAL A 23 -3.80 2.38 1.04
N ALA A 24 -3.65 3.27 2.02
CA ALA A 24 -2.34 3.76 2.46
C ALA A 24 -1.76 2.77 3.46
N PHE A 25 -0.68 2.12 3.07
CA PHE A 25 -0.06 1.01 3.80
C PHE A 25 1.44 1.21 3.89
N ASN A 26 1.97 1.28 5.10
CA ASN A 26 3.37 1.51 5.38
C ASN A 26 4.00 0.29 6.04
N VAL A 27 5.27 0.02 5.71
CA VAL A 27 6.05 -1.07 6.28
C VAL A 27 7.34 -0.52 6.90
N ASN A 28 7.51 -0.73 8.21
CA ASN A 28 8.65 -0.28 8.98
C ASN A 28 9.74 -1.36 9.00
N LEU A 29 10.98 -0.96 8.74
CA LEU A 29 12.13 -1.85 8.64
C LEU A 29 13.04 -1.67 9.86
N ASP A 30 13.65 -2.77 10.32
CA ASP A 30 14.63 -2.81 11.41
C ASP A 30 15.99 -2.21 10.97
N THR A 31 15.97 -0.97 10.51
CA THR A 31 17.15 -0.22 10.08
C THR A 31 16.84 1.26 9.97
N ASP A 32 17.84 2.11 10.13
CA ASP A 32 17.80 3.55 9.83
C ASP A 32 18.32 3.87 8.42
N ASN A 33 18.84 2.89 7.71
CA ASN A 33 19.35 3.08 6.36
C ASN A 33 18.20 3.26 5.35
N VAL A 34 17.86 4.53 5.09
CA VAL A 34 16.79 4.90 4.16
C VAL A 34 17.02 4.42 2.72
N GLU A 35 18.27 4.18 2.31
CA GLU A 35 18.57 3.71 0.95
C GLU A 35 18.05 2.28 0.71
N ILE A 36 17.99 1.46 1.76
CA ILE A 36 17.34 0.14 1.70
C ILE A 36 15.85 0.31 1.40
N ALA A 37 15.14 1.16 2.16
CA ALA A 37 13.72 1.43 1.93
C ALA A 37 13.46 2.03 0.54
N LYS A 38 14.30 2.95 0.07
CA LYS A 38 14.21 3.53 -1.29
C LYS A 38 14.41 2.48 -2.37
N SER A 39 15.38 1.57 -2.19
CA SER A 39 15.64 0.47 -3.13
C SER A 39 14.45 -0.48 -3.22
N ILE A 40 13.88 -0.87 -2.07
CA ILE A 40 12.69 -1.72 -2.00
C ILE A 40 11.50 -1.02 -2.65
N ALA A 41 11.24 0.26 -2.29
CA ALA A 41 10.15 1.04 -2.87
C ALA A 41 10.25 1.15 -4.39
N LYS A 42 11.47 1.34 -4.93
CA LYS A 42 11.73 1.36 -6.37
C LYS A 42 11.41 0.01 -7.02
N ALA A 43 11.71 -1.10 -6.35
CA ALA A 43 11.48 -2.44 -6.89
C ALA A 43 9.99 -2.80 -6.95
N ILE A 44 9.19 -2.35 -5.97
CA ILE A 44 7.78 -2.74 -5.88
C ILE A 44 6.80 -1.80 -6.58
N ARG A 45 7.16 -0.54 -6.81
CA ARG A 45 6.24 0.44 -7.42
C ARG A 45 6.02 0.21 -8.91
N GLY A 46 4.80 0.40 -9.39
CA GLY A 46 4.43 0.17 -10.78
C GLY A 46 5.18 1.05 -11.79
N SER A 47 5.52 2.30 -11.43
CA SER A 47 6.29 3.22 -12.30
C SER A 47 7.72 2.77 -12.60
N SER A 48 8.24 1.79 -11.89
CA SER A 48 9.57 1.20 -12.10
C SER A 48 9.52 -0.26 -12.57
N GLY A 49 8.34 -0.76 -12.99
CA GLY A 49 8.17 -2.15 -13.44
C GLY A 49 7.74 -3.13 -12.35
N GLY A 50 7.44 -2.67 -11.13
CA GLY A 50 6.89 -3.49 -10.05
C GLY A 50 5.38 -3.69 -10.16
N PHE A 51 4.67 -3.75 -9.04
CA PHE A 51 3.23 -3.97 -8.99
C PHE A 51 2.45 -2.79 -9.60
N LYS A 52 1.62 -3.10 -10.58
CA LYS A 52 0.87 -2.11 -11.38
C LYS A 52 0.12 -1.06 -10.55
N TYR A 53 -0.49 -1.49 -9.46
CA TYR A 53 -1.35 -0.64 -8.63
C TYR A 53 -0.70 -0.20 -7.31
N CYS A 54 0.63 -0.33 -7.21
CA CYS A 54 1.41 0.11 -6.08
C CYS A 54 2.19 1.39 -6.42
N LYS A 55 1.99 2.45 -5.64
CA LYS A 55 2.87 3.60 -5.57
C LYS A 55 3.66 3.51 -4.29
N ALA A 56 4.99 3.64 -4.34
CA ALA A 56 5.83 3.49 -3.16
C ALA A 56 6.99 4.49 -3.14
N ILE A 57 7.34 4.93 -1.95
CA ILE A 57 8.54 5.71 -1.63
C ILE A 57 9.21 5.14 -0.39
N GLY A 58 10.54 5.28 -0.30
CA GLY A 58 11.29 5.00 0.91
C GLY A 58 11.57 6.30 1.66
N LEU A 59 11.37 6.33 2.96
CA LEU A 59 11.63 7.49 3.81
C LEU A 59 12.21 7.04 5.18
N LEU A 60 12.74 8.00 5.92
CA LEU A 60 13.19 7.83 7.30
C LEU A 60 12.17 8.49 8.23
N LEU A 61 11.70 7.76 9.22
CA LEU A 61 10.95 8.30 10.35
C LEU A 61 11.97 8.81 11.38
N GLU A 62 12.23 10.12 11.36
CA GLU A 62 13.30 10.73 12.17
C GLU A 62 13.06 10.56 13.68
N ASP A 63 11.80 10.66 14.11
CA ASP A 63 11.38 10.50 15.51
C ASP A 63 11.63 9.10 16.07
N ARG A 64 11.62 8.07 15.20
CA ARG A 64 11.84 6.66 15.55
C ARG A 64 13.17 6.11 15.08
N ASN A 65 13.90 6.86 14.26
CA ASN A 65 15.11 6.42 13.56
C ASN A 65 14.91 5.11 12.80
N VAL A 66 13.80 4.98 12.07
CA VAL A 66 13.35 3.78 11.37
C VAL A 66 13.11 4.09 9.90
N ALA A 67 13.69 3.31 9.00
CA ALA A 67 13.39 3.38 7.58
C ALA A 67 12.04 2.74 7.30
N GLN A 68 11.23 3.40 6.45
CA GLN A 68 9.87 2.98 6.12
C GLN A 68 9.69 2.92 4.61
N VAL A 69 9.03 1.87 4.13
CA VAL A 69 8.46 1.80 2.79
C VAL A 69 7.01 2.25 2.89
N SER A 70 6.74 3.47 2.43
CA SER A 70 5.40 4.05 2.42
C SER A 70 4.73 3.81 1.07
N MET A 71 3.50 3.30 1.09
CA MET A 71 2.78 2.87 -0.11
C MET A 71 1.36 3.38 -0.17
N ASN A 72 0.91 3.63 -1.41
CA ASN A 72 -0.49 3.79 -1.76
C ASN A 72 -0.89 2.68 -2.75
N MET A 73 -1.71 1.75 -2.27
CA MET A 73 -2.32 0.71 -3.10
C MET A 73 -3.57 1.29 -3.76
N VAL A 74 -3.44 1.72 -5.03
CA VAL A 74 -4.50 2.45 -5.73
C VAL A 74 -5.61 1.54 -6.28
N ASN A 75 -5.37 0.24 -6.31
CA ASN A 75 -6.35 -0.82 -6.52
C ASN A 75 -5.88 -2.06 -5.75
N TYR A 76 -6.42 -2.23 -4.54
CA TYR A 76 -6.05 -3.33 -3.63
C TYR A 76 -6.56 -4.70 -4.10
N GLU A 77 -7.55 -4.75 -5.00
CA GLU A 77 -8.02 -6.00 -5.62
C GLU A 77 -7.04 -6.47 -6.69
N GLY A 78 -6.52 -5.54 -7.50
CA GLY A 78 -5.53 -5.86 -8.53
C GLY A 78 -4.11 -6.04 -8.01
N THR A 79 -3.80 -5.51 -6.82
CA THR A 79 -2.55 -5.74 -6.09
C THR A 79 -2.87 -5.80 -4.60
N PRO A 80 -3.12 -6.99 -4.04
CA PRO A 80 -3.42 -7.16 -2.63
C PRO A 80 -2.27 -6.72 -1.71
N LEU A 81 -2.61 -6.32 -0.48
CA LEU A 81 -1.61 -5.84 0.50
C LEU A 81 -0.56 -6.91 0.82
N TYR A 82 -0.97 -8.17 0.94
CA TYR A 82 -0.05 -9.26 1.24
C TYR A 82 0.98 -9.50 0.12
N TYR A 83 0.68 -9.21 -1.16
CA TYR A 83 1.66 -9.28 -2.23
C TYR A 83 2.79 -8.25 -2.01
N ALA A 84 2.42 -7.02 -1.70
CA ALA A 84 3.40 -5.97 -1.42
C ALA A 84 4.20 -6.30 -0.15
N TYR A 85 3.55 -6.76 0.91
CA TYR A 85 4.18 -7.15 2.16
C TYR A 85 5.21 -8.28 1.98
N GLU A 86 4.81 -9.37 1.33
CA GLU A 86 5.72 -10.52 1.09
C GLU A 86 6.90 -10.14 0.20
N MET A 87 6.68 -9.29 -0.81
CA MET A 87 7.78 -8.82 -1.65
C MET A 87 8.74 -7.93 -0.86
N ILE A 88 8.22 -7.02 0.00
CA ILE A 88 9.07 -6.20 0.87
C ILE A 88 9.88 -7.09 1.81
N ARG A 89 9.24 -8.11 2.42
CA ARG A 89 9.90 -9.06 3.31
C ARG A 89 11.05 -9.77 2.61
N ALA A 90 10.80 -10.33 1.43
CA ALA A 90 11.81 -11.04 0.65
C ALA A 90 12.96 -10.12 0.18
N LEU A 91 12.66 -8.86 -0.16
CA LEU A 91 13.69 -7.89 -0.54
C LEU A 91 14.49 -7.40 0.68
N ALA A 92 13.85 -7.20 1.84
CA ALA A 92 14.52 -6.80 3.07
C ALA A 92 15.47 -7.88 3.58
N ASP A 93 15.08 -9.15 3.48
CA ASP A 93 15.90 -10.30 3.85
C ASP A 93 17.28 -10.33 3.12
N ARG A 94 17.34 -9.81 1.88
CA ARG A 94 18.62 -9.69 1.14
C ARG A 94 19.62 -8.75 1.81
N TRP A 95 19.14 -7.83 2.65
CA TRP A 95 19.95 -6.87 3.40
C TRP A 95 20.13 -7.30 4.87
N GLY A 96 19.59 -8.46 5.25
CA GLY A 96 19.52 -8.91 6.64
C GLY A 96 18.62 -8.03 7.51
N VAL A 97 17.66 -7.34 6.90
CA VAL A 97 16.74 -6.41 7.58
C VAL A 97 15.38 -7.06 7.75
N ARG A 98 14.76 -6.89 8.92
CA ARG A 98 13.44 -7.43 9.24
C ARG A 98 12.37 -6.35 9.16
N ILE A 99 11.13 -6.77 8.94
CA ILE A 99 9.95 -5.92 9.15
C ILE A 99 9.65 -5.92 10.65
N ILE A 100 9.55 -4.73 11.25
CA ILE A 100 9.23 -4.55 12.67
C ILE A 100 7.82 -4.05 12.93
N GLY A 101 7.08 -3.72 11.90
CA GLY A 101 5.70 -3.30 12.00
C GLY A 101 5.13 -2.77 10.70
N THR A 102 3.82 -2.64 10.66
CA THR A 102 3.09 -2.07 9.52
C THR A 102 2.03 -1.11 10.02
N GLU A 103 1.63 -0.17 9.17
CA GLU A 103 0.64 0.85 9.49
C GLU A 103 -0.37 0.97 8.37
N LEU A 104 -1.65 0.97 8.72
CA LEU A 104 -2.73 1.44 7.84
C LEU A 104 -3.05 2.88 8.20
N VAL A 105 -3.03 3.76 7.21
CA VAL A 105 -3.28 5.18 7.40
C VAL A 105 -4.65 5.54 6.86
N GLY A 106 -5.53 5.98 7.75
CA GLY A 106 -6.92 6.32 7.42
C GLY A 106 -7.83 5.10 7.28
N LEU A 107 -8.93 5.26 6.55
CA LEU A 107 -9.94 4.22 6.34
C LEU A 107 -9.48 3.23 5.26
N THR A 108 -9.70 1.96 5.53
CA THR A 108 -9.36 0.85 4.63
C THR A 108 -10.59 -0.01 4.40
N PRO A 109 -10.90 -0.40 3.15
CA PRO A 109 -11.97 -1.35 2.88
C PRO A 109 -11.74 -2.67 3.62
N ALA A 110 -12.76 -3.20 4.30
CA ALA A 110 -12.67 -4.44 5.07
C ALA A 110 -12.13 -5.61 4.22
N LYS A 111 -12.55 -5.69 2.95
CA LYS A 111 -12.09 -6.72 2.02
C LYS A 111 -10.56 -6.77 1.88
N ALA A 112 -9.87 -5.64 1.89
CA ALA A 112 -8.40 -5.61 1.79
C ALA A 112 -7.72 -6.34 2.95
N LEU A 113 -8.33 -6.32 4.15
CA LEU A 113 -7.83 -7.02 5.33
C LEU A 113 -8.29 -8.47 5.36
N VAL A 114 -9.53 -8.74 4.96
CA VAL A 114 -10.08 -10.10 4.84
C VAL A 114 -9.26 -10.93 3.86
N ASP A 115 -8.87 -10.37 2.71
CA ASP A 115 -8.00 -11.04 1.74
C ASP A 115 -6.62 -11.39 2.34
N CYS A 116 -6.08 -10.53 3.21
CA CYS A 116 -4.85 -10.84 3.93
C CYS A 116 -5.07 -12.00 4.94
N ALA A 117 -6.18 -11.98 5.67
CA ALA A 117 -6.53 -13.07 6.58
C ALA A 117 -6.69 -14.40 5.85
N GLU A 118 -7.42 -14.41 4.73
CA GLU A 118 -7.58 -15.59 3.87
C GLU A 118 -6.22 -16.16 3.44
N TYR A 119 -5.32 -15.29 2.94
CA TYR A 119 -3.99 -15.70 2.49
C TYR A 119 -3.14 -16.31 3.62
N TYR A 120 -3.02 -15.61 4.76
CA TYR A 120 -2.14 -16.06 5.85
C TYR A 120 -2.69 -17.23 6.65
N LEU A 121 -4.02 -17.33 6.80
CA LEU A 121 -4.68 -18.44 7.47
C LEU A 121 -4.89 -19.65 6.55
N LYS A 122 -4.62 -19.49 5.24
CA LYS A 122 -4.82 -20.53 4.22
C LYS A 122 -6.24 -21.09 4.25
N LEU A 123 -7.24 -20.20 4.29
CA LEU A 123 -8.65 -20.60 4.36
C LEU A 123 -9.07 -21.30 3.06
N GLU A 124 -9.58 -22.51 3.18
CA GLU A 124 -10.09 -23.28 2.04
C GLU A 124 -11.59 -23.02 1.86
N ASN A 125 -12.02 -22.82 0.61
CA ASN A 125 -13.44 -22.59 0.24
C ASN A 125 -14.07 -21.40 0.98
N PHE A 126 -13.28 -20.38 1.30
CA PHE A 126 -13.72 -19.19 2.01
C PHE A 126 -14.49 -18.26 1.07
N ASP A 127 -15.64 -17.77 1.54
CA ASP A 127 -16.44 -16.75 0.90
C ASP A 127 -16.78 -15.67 1.93
N CYS A 128 -16.13 -14.52 1.81
CA CYS A 128 -16.28 -13.43 2.78
C CYS A 128 -17.73 -12.93 2.87
N HIS A 129 -18.50 -12.96 1.79
CA HIS A 129 -19.91 -12.54 1.79
C HIS A 129 -20.81 -13.49 2.57
N LYS A 130 -20.42 -14.76 2.72
CA LYS A 130 -21.19 -15.76 3.46
C LYS A 130 -20.69 -16.00 4.89
N GLN A 131 -19.40 -15.71 5.15
CA GLN A 131 -18.74 -16.16 6.38
C GLN A 131 -18.26 -15.02 7.27
N VAL A 132 -18.24 -13.78 6.77
CA VAL A 132 -17.91 -12.60 7.56
C VAL A 132 -19.21 -11.93 8.03
N MET A 133 -19.39 -11.86 9.34
CA MET A 133 -20.63 -11.40 9.99
C MET A 133 -21.03 -9.99 9.58
N GLU A 134 -20.06 -9.08 9.48
CA GLU A 134 -20.28 -7.66 9.16
C GLU A 134 -20.91 -7.47 7.78
N TYR A 135 -20.62 -8.32 6.81
CA TYR A 135 -21.26 -8.26 5.50
C TYR A 135 -22.76 -8.55 5.53
N HIS A 136 -23.22 -9.33 6.54
CA HIS A 136 -24.66 -9.59 6.74
C HIS A 136 -25.36 -8.48 7.54
N LEU A 137 -24.63 -7.78 8.43
CA LEU A 137 -25.22 -6.75 9.29
C LEU A 137 -25.41 -5.42 8.59
N VAL A 138 -24.55 -5.09 7.63
CA VAL A 138 -24.51 -3.75 6.99
C VAL A 138 -25.19 -3.74 5.62
N GLY A 139 -25.67 -4.89 5.11
CA GLY A 139 -26.29 -4.98 3.78
C GLY A 139 -25.33 -4.53 2.67
N MET A 140 -24.05 -4.74 2.82
CA MET A 140 -23.03 -4.42 1.80
C MET A 140 -23.02 -5.55 0.78
N GLU A 141 -23.80 -5.37 -0.31
CA GLU A 141 -23.68 -6.14 -1.56
C GLU A 141 -22.41 -5.75 -2.32
#